data_03826230c6e5d2bf12992d6bbcf4735d
#
_entry.id   03826230c6e5d2bf12992d6bbcf4735d
#
_cell.length_a   1.000
_cell.length_b   1.000
_cell.length_c   1.000
_cell.angle_alpha   90.00
_cell.angle_beta   90.00
_cell.angle_gamma   90.00
#
_symmetry.space_group_name_H-M   'P 1'
#
loop_
_entity.id
_entity.type
_entity.pdbx_description
1 polymer ?
#
loop_
_entity_poly.entity_id
_entity_poly.type
_entity_poly.pdbx_seq_one_letter_code
_entity_poly.pdbx_strand_id
1 'polypeptide(L)' 'MKIIFNEEALKDLKKLDKQIVKFILKKIENLKNYPIVNNIKKLKNFYPPYRYRINDYRVLFDIENDTIIIFKIVHRKDAY' A
#
# COMPACT_ATOMS: atom_id res chain seq x y z
N MET A 1 -8.63 -2.07 12.54
CA MET A 1 -7.85 -0.96 11.95
C MET A 1 -8.63 -0.28 10.84
N LYS A 2 -8.49 1.01 10.72
CA LYS A 2 -9.02 1.77 9.59
C LYS A 2 -7.98 1.83 8.48
N ILE A 3 -8.44 1.95 7.25
CA ILE A 3 -7.56 2.18 6.10
C ILE A 3 -7.97 3.50 5.45
N ILE A 4 -7.01 4.40 5.31
CA ILE A 4 -7.22 5.71 4.68
C ILE A 4 -6.27 5.82 3.49
N PHE A 5 -6.78 6.31 2.36
CA PHE A 5 -5.96 6.57 1.17
C PHE A 5 -5.71 8.06 1.08
N ASN A 6 -4.46 8.46 0.98
CA ASN A 6 -4.21 9.87 0.74
C ASN A 6 -4.43 10.20 -0.74
N GLU A 7 -4.34 11.48 -1.06
CA GLU A 7 -4.67 11.96 -2.40
C GLU A 7 -3.81 11.33 -3.50
N GLU A 8 -2.51 11.18 -3.25
CA GLU A 8 -1.61 10.58 -4.22
C GLU A 8 -1.96 9.12 -4.52
N ALA A 9 -2.30 8.37 -3.48
CA ALA A 9 -2.70 6.98 -3.65
C ALA A 9 -3.96 6.87 -4.51
N LEU A 10 -4.92 7.76 -4.29
CA LEU A 10 -6.14 7.77 -5.10
C LEU A 10 -5.83 8.09 -6.56
N LYS A 11 -4.92 9.02 -6.80
CA LYS A 11 -4.49 9.36 -8.16
C LYS A 11 -3.80 8.17 -8.83
N ASP A 12 -2.96 7.47 -8.06
CA ASP A 12 -2.29 6.27 -8.58
C ASP A 12 -3.30 5.22 -9.03
N LEU A 13 -4.33 4.98 -8.23
CA LEU A 13 -5.36 4.00 -8.57
C LEU A 13 -6.13 4.37 -9.84
N LYS A 14 -6.37 5.66 -10.05
CA LYS A 14 -7.09 6.14 -11.24
C LYS A 14 -6.34 5.85 -12.54
N LYS A 15 -5.04 5.69 -12.48
CA LYS A 15 -4.21 5.42 -13.66
C LYS A 15 -4.14 3.95 -14.00
N LEU A 16 -4.67 3.08 -13.16
CA LEU A 16 -4.57 1.64 -13.33
C LEU A 16 -5.85 1.05 -13.92
N ASP A 17 -5.68 -0.09 -14.58
CA ASP A 17 -6.80 -0.86 -15.10
C ASP A 17 -7.71 -1.29 -13.94
N LYS A 18 -9.01 -1.30 -14.18
CA LYS A 18 -10.02 -1.64 -13.17
C LYS A 18 -9.78 -3.01 -12.52
N GLN A 19 -9.35 -3.99 -13.30
CA GLN A 19 -9.06 -5.32 -12.77
C GLN A 19 -7.90 -5.29 -11.79
N ILE A 20 -6.87 -4.52 -12.12
CA ILE A 20 -5.70 -4.35 -11.27
C ILE A 20 -6.10 -3.64 -9.97
N VAL A 21 -6.92 -2.59 -10.09
CA VAL A 21 -7.40 -1.86 -8.92
C VAL A 21 -8.17 -2.78 -7.98
N LYS A 22 -9.08 -3.58 -8.50
CA LYS A 22 -9.84 -4.54 -7.70
C LYS A 22 -8.92 -5.47 -6.93
N PHE A 23 -7.92 -6.01 -7.61
CA PHE A 23 -6.97 -6.94 -7.02
C PHE A 23 -6.17 -6.26 -5.91
N ILE A 24 -5.66 -5.06 -6.18
CA ILE A 24 -4.88 -4.29 -5.22
C ILE A 24 -5.71 -3.95 -3.98
N LEU A 25 -6.93 -3.46 -4.17
CA LEU A 25 -7.79 -3.09 -3.04
C LEU A 25 -8.13 -4.30 -2.17
N LYS A 26 -8.36 -5.45 -2.79
CA LYS A 26 -8.61 -6.68 -2.05
C LYS A 26 -7.40 -7.05 -1.18
N LYS A 27 -6.21 -6.92 -1.73
CA LYS A 27 -4.97 -7.20 -0.99
C LYS A 27 -4.74 -6.20 0.13
N ILE A 28 -5.03 -4.93 -0.12
CA ILE A 28 -4.87 -3.88 0.89
C ILE A 28 -5.74 -4.15 2.12
N GLU A 29 -6.94 -4.72 1.91
CA GLU A 29 -7.81 -5.10 3.05
C GLU A 29 -7.09 -6.04 4.02
N ASN A 30 -6.19 -6.88 3.53
CA ASN A 30 -5.45 -7.80 4.38
C ASN A 30 -4.55 -7.09 5.37
N LEU A 31 -4.20 -5.81 5.13
CA LEU A 31 -3.37 -5.06 6.05
C LEU A 31 -4.04 -4.86 7.41
N LYS A 32 -5.36 -5.01 7.48
CA LYS A 32 -6.08 -4.96 8.75
C LYS A 32 -5.64 -6.08 9.69
N ASN A 33 -5.03 -7.12 9.16
CA ASN A 33 -4.53 -8.24 9.96
C ASN A 33 -3.07 -8.07 10.39
N TYR A 34 -2.49 -6.89 10.11
CA TYR A 34 -1.12 -6.62 10.52
C TYR A 34 -0.95 -6.86 12.03
N PRO A 35 0.12 -7.52 12.49
CA PRO A 35 1.33 -7.88 11.73
C PRO A 35 1.30 -9.27 11.07
N ILE A 36 0.15 -9.94 11.05
CA ILE A 36 0.03 -11.27 10.46
C ILE A 36 -0.33 -11.15 8.98
N VAL A 37 0.59 -10.56 8.23
CA VAL A 37 0.46 -10.36 6.77
C VAL A 37 1.83 -10.55 6.16
N ASN A 38 1.89 -11.32 5.09
CA ASN A 38 3.15 -11.56 4.37
C ASN A 38 3.48 -10.41 3.43
N ASN A 39 4.74 -10.34 3.01
CA ASN A 39 5.20 -9.41 1.98
C ASN A 39 5.22 -7.95 2.40
N ILE A 40 5.31 -7.71 3.71
CA ILE A 40 5.49 -6.35 4.24
C ILE A 40 6.94 -6.20 4.69
N LYS A 41 7.54 -5.08 4.31
CA LYS A 41 8.90 -4.74 4.71
C LYS A 41 8.88 -3.35 5.34
N LYS A 42 9.55 -3.22 6.50
CA LYS A 42 9.75 -1.93 7.14
C LYS A 42 11.16 -1.45 6.83
N LEU A 43 11.27 -0.26 6.28
CA LEU A 43 12.55 0.32 5.87
C LEU A 43 13.02 1.35 6.89
N LYS A 44 14.34 1.36 7.14
CA LYS A 44 14.95 2.38 7.99
C LYS A 44 15.19 3.64 7.17
N ASN A 45 15.05 4.79 7.83
CA ASN A 45 15.36 6.10 7.22
C ASN A 45 14.59 6.34 5.92
N PHE A 46 13.37 5.80 5.83
CA PHE A 46 12.55 5.97 4.65
C PHE A 46 11.13 6.29 5.10
N TYR A 47 10.49 7.25 4.46
CA TYR A 47 9.12 7.60 4.81
C TYR A 47 8.27 7.66 3.55
N PRO A 48 7.10 6.98 3.50
CA PRO A 48 6.55 6.16 4.59
C PRO A 48 7.37 4.88 4.79
N PRO A 49 7.38 4.34 6.01
CA PRO A 49 8.34 3.27 6.33
C PRO A 49 7.97 1.88 5.86
N TYR A 50 6.70 1.63 5.54
CA TYR A 50 6.26 0.29 5.19
C TYR A 50 6.02 0.14 3.70
N ARG A 51 6.39 -1.03 3.17
CA ARG A 51 6.09 -1.43 1.79
C ARG A 51 5.41 -2.77 1.78
N TYR A 52 4.32 -2.85 1.04
CA TYR A 52 3.56 -4.07 0.86
C TYR A 52 3.67 -4.48 -0.61
N ARG A 53 4.24 -5.65 -0.85
CA ARG A 53 4.40 -6.15 -2.23
C ARG A 53 3.14 -6.89 -2.66
N ILE A 54 2.54 -6.41 -3.75
CA ILE A 54 1.39 -7.04 -4.38
C ILE A 54 1.75 -7.26 -5.84
N ASN A 55 2.21 -8.46 -6.20
CA ASN A 55 2.69 -8.76 -7.56
C ASN A 55 3.71 -7.72 -8.04
N ASP A 56 3.42 -7.03 -9.13
CA ASP A 56 4.31 -6.01 -9.70
C ASP A 56 4.13 -4.64 -9.05
N TYR A 57 3.32 -4.54 -8.02
CA TYR A 57 3.04 -3.26 -7.39
C TYR A 57 3.56 -3.21 -5.96
N ARG A 58 3.83 -2.00 -5.51
CA ARG A 58 4.27 -1.75 -4.14
C ARG A 58 3.37 -0.71 -3.54
N VAL A 59 2.79 -1.03 -2.39
CA VAL A 59 1.94 -0.11 -1.64
C VAL A 59 2.79 0.47 -0.52
N LEU A 60 2.97 1.79 -0.54
CA LEU A 60 3.74 2.49 0.48
C LEU A 60 2.77 3.01 1.52
N PHE A 61 2.99 2.67 2.77
CA PHE A 61 2.04 3.02 3.82
C PHE A 61 2.71 3.23 5.17
N ASP A 62 1.95 3.80 6.09
CA ASP A 62 2.35 3.96 7.49
C ASP A 62 1.20 3.50 8.37
N ILE A 63 1.50 3.29 9.64
CA ILE A 63 0.52 2.89 10.64
C ILE A 63 0.58 3.90 11.78
N GLU A 64 -0.54 4.59 12.03
CA GLU A 64 -0.66 5.56 13.11
C GLU A 64 -1.99 5.36 13.82
N ASN A 65 -1.94 5.21 15.15
CA ASN A 65 -3.14 5.14 15.99
C ASN A 65 -4.23 4.22 15.43
N ASP A 66 -3.87 2.97 15.19
CA ASP A 66 -4.80 1.97 14.66
C ASP A 66 -5.36 2.32 13.27
N THR A 67 -4.64 3.16 12.54
CA THR A 67 -5.01 3.57 11.19
C THR A 67 -3.87 3.26 10.24
N ILE A 68 -4.20 2.65 9.10
CA ILE A 68 -3.25 2.41 8.03
C ILE A 68 -3.45 3.51 6.99
N ILE A 69 -2.39 4.26 6.72
CA ILE A 69 -2.44 5.36 5.77
C ILE A 69 -1.70 4.94 4.50
N ILE A 70 -2.41 4.82 3.41
CA ILE A 70 -1.83 4.45 2.12
C ILE A 70 -1.35 5.72 1.43
N PHE A 71 -0.04 5.81 1.21
CA PHE A 71 0.59 7.00 0.63
C PHE A 71 0.71 6.93 -0.88
N LYS A 72 1.15 5.79 -1.40
CA LYS A 72 1.37 5.63 -2.84
C LYS A 72 1.19 4.19 -3.26
N ILE A 73 0.82 4.01 -4.52
CA ILE A 73 0.78 2.69 -5.14
C ILE A 73 1.59 2.81 -6.42
N VAL A 74 2.73 2.13 -6.48
CA VAL A 74 3.67 2.27 -7.59
C VAL A 74 3.99 0.92 -8.21
N HIS A 75 4.29 0.93 -9.50
CA HIS A 75 4.80 -0.27 -10.15
C HIS A 75 6.23 -0.51 -9.65
N ARG A 76 6.64 -1.78 -9.56
CA ARG A 76 7.97 -2.14 -9.04
C ARG A 76 9.12 -1.42 -9.78
N LYS A 77 8.92 -1.07 -11.02
CA LYS A 77 9.91 -0.33 -11.81
C LYS A 77 10.18 1.05 -11.25
N ASP A 78 9.16 1.64 -10.61
CA ASP A 78 9.21 3.01 -10.13
C ASP A 78 9.36 3.10 -8.61
N ALA A 79 9.51 1.97 -7.93
CA ALA A 79 9.50 1.93 -6.47
C ALA A 79 10.86 2.27 -5.84
N TYR A 80 11.90 2.29 -6.63
CA TYR A 80 13.26 2.56 -6.13
C TYR A 80 14.02 3.50 -7.04
#